data_99459719797955f96a66ffed93edf17b
#
_entry.id   99459719797955f96a66ffed93edf17b
#
_cell.length_a   1.000
_cell.length_b   1.000
_cell.length_c   1.000
_cell.angle_alpha   90.00
_cell.angle_beta   90.00
_cell.angle_gamma   90.00
#
_symmetry.space_group_name_H-M   'P 1'
#
loop_
_entity.id
_entity.type
_entity.pdbx_description
1 polymer ?
#
loop_
_entity_poly.entity_id
_entity_poly.type
_entity_poly.pdbx_seq_one_letter_code
_entity_poly.pdbx_strand_id
1 'polypeptide(L)'
;MVRLIILSYAIIFFGCQSNQDTPTKPLNEVLVLGAIHSGHLKDSVYNVAYLDRLIRAIDPDYILTEIPPDRMQAAMDGFIRDDSISESRVARFPEYADVVFPLTKEMDFEIIPTAGWTRTMANDRSQKLRAIREDPNRAEDWKAYTEANQKSDSLYKATGKVNDPYFIHTQAYDDIQDVGLQMYNKLFNDELGLGGWENINIAHYWNIEKALEKHRYEGKRFLIIYGAGHKGWFLRELRKRDDIQLLDMKPFLDQAG
;
A
#
# COMPACT_ATOMS: atom_id res chain seq x y z
N MET A 1 -14.97 33.74 -85.51
CA MET A 1 -14.97 33.90 -84.07
C MET A 1 -15.16 32.51 -83.47
N VAL A 2 -14.06 31.88 -82.96
CA VAL A 2 -14.08 30.55 -82.36
C VAL A 2 -14.04 30.79 -80.87
N ARG A 3 -15.09 30.32 -80.15
CA ARG A 3 -15.15 30.39 -78.69
C ARG A 3 -14.49 29.13 -78.09
N LEU A 4 -13.39 29.30 -77.39
CA LEU A 4 -12.69 28.30 -76.68
C LEU A 4 -13.40 28.08 -75.32
N ILE A 5 -13.95 26.89 -75.06
CA ILE A 5 -14.52 26.49 -73.75
C ILE A 5 -13.42 25.80 -72.97
N ILE A 6 -12.94 26.45 -71.90
CA ILE A 6 -12.00 25.84 -70.96
C ILE A 6 -12.80 25.07 -69.88
N LEU A 7 -12.67 23.76 -69.91
CA LEU A 7 -13.27 22.86 -68.89
C LEU A 7 -12.29 22.71 -67.70
N SER A 8 -12.60 23.35 -66.56
CA SER A 8 -11.79 23.22 -65.32
C SER A 8 -12.19 21.96 -64.60
N TYR A 9 -11.30 20.97 -64.53
CA TYR A 9 -11.45 19.79 -63.65
C TYR A 9 -11.00 20.14 -62.23
N ALA A 10 -11.95 20.17 -61.30
CA ALA A 10 -11.66 20.23 -59.87
C ALA A 10 -11.32 18.82 -59.35
N ILE A 11 -10.05 18.57 -59.02
CA ILE A 11 -9.61 17.34 -58.36
C ILE A 11 -9.90 17.49 -56.87
N ILE A 12 -10.92 16.80 -56.40
CA ILE A 12 -11.22 16.68 -54.95
C ILE A 12 -10.30 15.63 -54.36
N PHE A 13 -9.27 16.06 -53.63
CA PHE A 13 -8.47 15.17 -52.79
C PHE A 13 -9.29 14.77 -51.54
N PHE A 14 -9.85 13.58 -51.52
CA PHE A 14 -10.29 12.96 -50.29
C PHE A 14 -9.05 12.55 -49.48
N GLY A 15 -8.64 13.39 -48.54
CA GLY A 15 -7.65 13.03 -47.53
C GLY A 15 -8.28 12.01 -46.56
N CYS A 16 -7.96 10.74 -46.72
CA CYS A 16 -8.15 9.76 -45.63
C CYS A 16 -7.27 10.19 -44.44
N GLN A 17 -7.84 10.87 -43.45
CA GLN A 17 -7.24 10.93 -42.12
C GLN A 17 -7.33 9.52 -41.52
N SER A 18 -6.26 8.75 -41.65
CA SER A 18 -6.06 7.59 -40.81
C SER A 18 -5.81 8.12 -39.39
N ASN A 19 -6.81 8.02 -38.52
CA ASN A 19 -6.58 8.07 -37.10
C ASN A 19 -5.64 6.90 -36.80
N GLN A 20 -4.35 7.16 -36.73
CA GLN A 20 -3.41 6.24 -36.08
C GLN A 20 -3.73 6.33 -34.61
N ASP A 21 -4.55 5.39 -34.12
CA ASP A 21 -4.63 5.10 -32.69
C ASP A 21 -3.21 4.73 -32.25
N THR A 22 -2.55 5.70 -31.62
CA THR A 22 -1.27 5.44 -30.96
C THR A 22 -1.58 4.36 -29.92
N PRO A 23 -0.93 3.18 -29.96
CA PRO A 23 -1.22 2.14 -28.98
C PRO A 23 -1.01 2.70 -27.58
N THR A 24 -2.08 2.78 -26.81
CA THR A 24 -2.01 3.20 -25.42
C THR A 24 -1.20 2.16 -24.66
N LYS A 25 -0.13 2.60 -24.01
CA LYS A 25 0.68 1.70 -23.16
C LYS A 25 -0.21 1.12 -22.09
N PRO A 26 -0.11 -0.20 -21.80
CA PRO A 26 -0.93 -0.82 -20.76
C PRO A 26 -0.57 -0.24 -19.39
N LEU A 27 -1.56 0.24 -18.66
CA LEU A 27 -1.37 0.69 -17.29
C LEU A 27 -1.25 -0.50 -16.35
N ASN A 28 -0.41 -0.37 -15.33
CA ASN A 28 -0.39 -1.33 -14.24
C ASN A 28 -1.60 -1.15 -13.32
N GLU A 29 -2.19 -2.25 -12.88
CA GLU A 29 -3.23 -2.28 -11.86
C GLU A 29 -2.59 -2.27 -10.47
N VAL A 30 -3.09 -1.44 -9.57
CA VAL A 30 -2.55 -1.33 -8.20
C VAL A 30 -3.67 -1.47 -7.19
N LEU A 31 -3.47 -2.32 -6.19
CA LEU A 31 -4.35 -2.51 -5.04
C LEU A 31 -3.58 -2.26 -3.75
N VAL A 32 -4.27 -1.75 -2.73
CA VAL A 32 -3.70 -1.53 -1.39
C VAL A 32 -4.50 -2.30 -0.35
N LEU A 33 -3.88 -3.29 0.27
CA LEU A 33 -4.44 -4.12 1.31
C LEU A 33 -3.95 -3.65 2.68
N GLY A 34 -4.90 -3.31 3.56
CA GLY A 34 -4.64 -2.97 4.96
C GLY A 34 -4.61 -4.22 5.84
N ALA A 35 -3.42 -4.64 6.28
CA ALA A 35 -3.24 -5.77 7.18
C ALA A 35 -3.47 -5.38 8.65
N ILE A 36 -3.92 -6.33 9.47
CA ILE A 36 -4.08 -6.19 10.93
C ILE A 36 -3.00 -6.93 11.72
N HIS A 37 -1.92 -7.33 11.04
CA HIS A 37 -0.74 -8.01 11.61
C HIS A 37 -1.11 -9.21 12.49
N SER A 38 -0.63 -9.26 13.75
CA SER A 38 -0.97 -10.33 14.68
C SER A 38 -2.48 -10.48 14.95
N GLY A 39 -3.30 -9.51 14.54
CA GLY A 39 -4.75 -9.61 14.54
C GLY A 39 -5.25 -10.76 13.68
N HIS A 40 -4.61 -11.03 12.54
CA HIS A 40 -4.97 -12.14 11.64
C HIS A 40 -4.91 -13.53 12.27
N LEU A 41 -4.15 -13.69 13.35
CA LEU A 41 -4.07 -14.96 14.11
C LEU A 41 -5.23 -15.14 15.10
N LYS A 42 -5.99 -14.09 15.41
CA LYS A 42 -7.00 -14.07 16.46
C LYS A 42 -8.39 -13.75 15.95
N ASP A 43 -8.48 -13.10 14.81
CA ASP A 43 -9.76 -12.71 14.22
C ASP A 43 -10.44 -13.90 13.53
N SER A 44 -11.74 -14.02 13.70
CA SER A 44 -12.51 -15.12 13.12
C SER A 44 -12.86 -14.91 11.65
N VAL A 45 -12.87 -13.66 11.18
CA VAL A 45 -13.24 -13.27 9.81
C VAL A 45 -12.01 -12.89 9.01
N TYR A 46 -11.28 -11.85 9.43
CA TYR A 46 -10.09 -11.36 8.74
C TYR A 46 -8.82 -12.11 9.21
N ASN A 47 -8.85 -13.42 9.11
CA ASN A 47 -7.76 -14.33 9.50
C ASN A 47 -6.83 -14.67 8.34
N VAL A 48 -5.80 -15.46 8.60
CA VAL A 48 -4.80 -15.89 7.59
C VAL A 48 -5.44 -16.68 6.44
N ALA A 49 -6.47 -17.50 6.70
CA ALA A 49 -7.17 -18.23 5.66
C ALA A 49 -8.00 -17.32 4.74
N TYR A 50 -8.55 -16.23 5.28
CA TYR A 50 -9.20 -15.19 4.47
C TYR A 50 -8.19 -14.46 3.59
N LEU A 51 -7.01 -14.10 4.15
CA LEU A 51 -5.94 -13.47 3.37
C LEU A 51 -5.44 -14.35 2.23
N ASP A 52 -5.28 -15.65 2.46
CA ASP A 52 -4.90 -16.61 1.41
C ASP A 52 -5.91 -16.55 0.24
N ARG A 53 -7.21 -16.70 0.53
CA ARG A 53 -8.25 -16.61 -0.51
C ARG A 53 -8.27 -15.25 -1.21
N LEU A 54 -8.06 -14.17 -0.46
CA LEU A 54 -8.05 -12.82 -1.01
C LEU A 54 -6.88 -12.60 -1.97
N ILE A 55 -5.67 -13.02 -1.62
CA ILE A 55 -4.51 -12.90 -2.50
C ILE A 55 -4.69 -13.76 -3.75
N ARG A 56 -5.25 -14.98 -3.62
CA ARG A 56 -5.60 -15.81 -4.78
C ARG A 56 -6.66 -15.16 -5.68
N ALA A 57 -7.67 -14.52 -5.11
CA ALA A 57 -8.69 -13.80 -5.87
C ALA A 57 -8.13 -12.57 -6.60
N ILE A 58 -7.15 -11.89 -6.00
CA ILE A 58 -6.47 -10.75 -6.61
C ILE A 58 -5.56 -11.20 -7.74
N ASP A 59 -4.89 -12.35 -7.61
CA ASP A 59 -3.92 -12.90 -8.59
C ASP A 59 -2.87 -11.85 -9.01
N PRO A 60 -2.03 -11.37 -8.09
CA PRO A 60 -1.05 -10.32 -8.37
C PRO A 60 0.17 -10.87 -9.11
N ASP A 61 0.82 -10.05 -9.94
CA ASP A 61 2.17 -10.31 -10.47
C ASP A 61 3.27 -9.91 -9.47
N TYR A 62 2.99 -8.88 -8.67
CA TYR A 62 3.94 -8.35 -7.66
C TYR A 62 3.23 -8.07 -6.34
N ILE A 63 3.86 -8.51 -5.24
CA ILE A 63 3.42 -8.15 -3.88
C ILE A 63 4.46 -7.25 -3.22
N LEU A 64 4.11 -5.99 -2.97
CA LEU A 64 4.92 -5.02 -2.28
C LEU A 64 4.64 -5.09 -0.77
N THR A 65 5.68 -5.32 0.02
CA THR A 65 5.52 -5.66 1.44
C THR A 65 6.15 -4.64 2.39
N GLU A 66 5.67 -4.57 3.63
CA GLU A 66 6.29 -3.83 4.74
C GLU A 66 7.55 -4.54 5.29
N ILE A 67 8.23 -5.30 4.44
CA ILE A 67 9.51 -5.92 4.77
C ILE A 67 10.64 -4.95 4.38
N PRO A 68 11.57 -4.63 5.31
CA PRO A 68 12.74 -3.86 4.95
C PRO A 68 13.62 -4.63 3.94
N PRO A 69 14.15 -3.96 2.89
CA PRO A 69 14.96 -4.62 1.87
C PRO A 69 16.17 -5.41 2.42
N ASP A 70 16.79 -4.92 3.50
CA ASP A 70 17.92 -5.59 4.16
C ASP A 70 17.53 -6.87 4.93
N ARG A 71 16.23 -7.17 5.06
CA ARG A 71 15.70 -8.36 5.74
C ARG A 71 15.22 -9.43 4.80
N MET A 72 14.95 -9.09 3.57
CA MET A 72 14.32 -9.98 2.61
C MET A 72 15.14 -11.23 2.33
N GLN A 73 16.46 -11.08 2.10
CA GLN A 73 17.32 -12.22 1.82
C GLN A 73 17.32 -13.24 2.97
N ALA A 74 17.47 -12.78 4.21
CA ALA A 74 17.45 -13.68 5.38
C ALA A 74 16.10 -14.38 5.57
N ALA A 75 14.99 -13.70 5.25
CA ALA A 75 13.66 -14.31 5.29
C ALA A 75 13.51 -15.39 4.22
N MET A 76 13.92 -15.10 2.98
CA MET A 76 13.89 -16.06 1.86
C MET A 76 14.78 -17.28 2.13
N ASP A 77 16.00 -17.08 2.62
CA ASP A 77 16.93 -18.18 2.92
C ASP A 77 16.36 -19.13 3.98
N GLY A 78 15.70 -18.55 5.01
CA GLY A 78 15.00 -19.35 6.04
C GLY A 78 13.85 -20.14 5.45
N PHE A 79 13.01 -19.49 4.66
CA PHE A 79 11.85 -20.10 4.04
C PHE A 79 12.23 -21.24 3.06
N ILE A 80 13.23 -21.00 2.20
CA ILE A 80 13.71 -22.02 1.24
C ILE A 80 14.29 -23.25 1.97
N ARG A 81 15.01 -23.03 3.08
CA ARG A 81 15.68 -24.12 3.81
C ARG A 81 14.73 -24.93 4.69
N ASP A 82 13.82 -24.26 5.40
CA ASP A 82 13.07 -24.83 6.53
C ASP A 82 11.55 -24.69 6.39
N ASP A 83 11.05 -24.18 5.27
CA ASP A 83 9.63 -23.81 5.09
C ASP A 83 9.10 -22.86 6.19
N SER A 84 10.00 -22.08 6.79
CA SER A 84 9.66 -21.17 7.89
C SER A 84 10.49 -19.90 7.85
N ILE A 85 9.92 -18.81 8.37
CA ILE A 85 10.59 -17.52 8.44
C ILE A 85 11.30 -17.41 9.80
N SER A 86 12.62 -17.52 9.81
CA SER A 86 13.46 -17.34 11.00
C SER A 86 13.89 -15.88 11.23
N GLU A 87 13.78 -15.00 10.22
CA GLU A 87 14.05 -13.57 10.37
C GLU A 87 13.01 -12.94 11.30
N SER A 88 13.45 -12.51 12.49
CA SER A 88 12.59 -12.17 13.63
C SER A 88 11.63 -11.00 13.38
N ARG A 89 11.94 -10.09 12.44
CA ARG A 89 11.06 -8.97 12.10
C ARG A 89 9.95 -9.42 11.15
N VAL A 90 10.29 -10.21 10.14
CA VAL A 90 9.31 -10.72 9.16
C VAL A 90 8.38 -11.75 9.80
N ALA A 91 8.90 -12.62 10.65
CA ALA A 91 8.12 -13.63 11.38
C ALA A 91 7.02 -13.05 12.29
N ARG A 92 7.05 -11.75 12.59
CA ARG A 92 6.00 -11.07 13.38
C ARG A 92 4.74 -10.76 12.58
N PHE A 93 4.81 -10.84 11.26
CA PHE A 93 3.76 -10.45 10.35
C PHE A 93 3.15 -11.68 9.70
N PRO A 94 2.04 -12.23 10.27
CA PRO A 94 1.41 -13.45 9.76
C PRO A 94 0.99 -13.33 8.28
N GLU A 95 0.58 -12.15 7.83
CA GLU A 95 0.28 -11.87 6.44
C GLU A 95 1.42 -12.22 5.49
N TYR A 96 2.67 -12.09 5.94
CA TYR A 96 3.84 -12.50 5.15
C TYR A 96 4.25 -13.93 5.47
N ALA A 97 4.53 -14.23 6.74
CA ALA A 97 5.11 -15.49 7.16
C ALA A 97 4.20 -16.69 6.89
N ASP A 98 2.89 -16.52 7.15
CA ASP A 98 1.90 -17.61 7.06
C ASP A 98 1.09 -17.60 5.76
N VAL A 99 1.18 -16.52 4.96
CA VAL A 99 0.40 -16.41 3.71
C VAL A 99 1.28 -16.11 2.51
N VAL A 100 1.91 -14.92 2.43
CA VAL A 100 2.61 -14.49 1.20
C VAL A 100 3.78 -15.42 0.85
N PHE A 101 4.64 -15.75 1.80
CA PHE A 101 5.77 -16.67 1.52
C PHE A 101 5.30 -18.07 1.12
N PRO A 102 4.37 -18.74 1.84
CA PRO A 102 3.82 -20.02 1.41
C PRO A 102 3.21 -20.00 0.01
N LEU A 103 2.48 -18.93 -0.34
CA LEU A 103 1.85 -18.79 -1.66
C LEU A 103 2.84 -18.72 -2.83
N THR A 104 4.10 -18.35 -2.61
CA THR A 104 5.13 -18.39 -3.68
C THR A 104 5.40 -19.78 -4.23
N LYS A 105 4.97 -20.85 -3.54
CA LYS A 105 5.07 -22.22 -4.03
C LYS A 105 3.93 -22.63 -4.95
N GLU A 106 2.85 -21.86 -4.97
CA GLU A 106 1.61 -22.20 -5.63
C GLU A 106 1.18 -21.17 -6.68
N MET A 107 1.65 -19.93 -6.56
CA MET A 107 1.32 -18.81 -7.44
C MET A 107 2.61 -18.19 -8.00
N ASP A 108 2.51 -17.62 -9.20
CA ASP A 108 3.63 -16.96 -9.89
C ASP A 108 3.60 -15.44 -9.64
N PHE A 109 4.20 -14.99 -8.55
CA PHE A 109 4.39 -13.58 -8.24
C PHE A 109 5.76 -13.31 -7.60
N GLU A 110 6.25 -12.08 -7.73
CA GLU A 110 7.48 -11.63 -7.07
C GLU A 110 7.15 -10.84 -5.79
N ILE A 111 7.86 -11.12 -4.69
CA ILE A 111 7.78 -10.32 -3.45
C ILE A 111 8.81 -9.20 -3.54
N ILE A 112 8.34 -7.95 -3.46
CA ILE A 112 9.20 -6.76 -3.46
C ILE A 112 9.18 -6.13 -2.06
N PRO A 113 10.31 -6.12 -1.32
CA PRO A 113 10.41 -5.47 -0.02
C PRO A 113 10.48 -3.95 -0.18
N THR A 114 9.52 -3.24 0.41
CA THR A 114 9.38 -1.79 0.23
C THR A 114 9.38 -0.98 1.52
N ALA A 115 9.54 -1.61 2.70
CA ALA A 115 9.59 -0.84 3.94
C ALA A 115 10.79 0.10 3.98
N GLY A 116 10.53 1.34 4.36
CA GLY A 116 11.58 2.36 4.57
C GLY A 116 12.31 2.24 5.92
N TRP A 117 11.90 1.31 6.78
CA TRP A 117 12.50 1.13 8.10
C TRP A 117 13.90 0.56 8.04
N THR A 118 14.81 1.17 8.81
CA THR A 118 16.06 0.54 9.22
C THR A 118 16.04 0.25 10.73
N ARG A 119 16.95 -0.62 11.20
CA ARG A 119 17.08 -0.89 12.64
C ARG A 119 17.42 0.38 13.42
N THR A 120 18.33 1.21 12.88
CA THR A 120 18.75 2.47 13.50
C THR A 120 17.57 3.43 13.65
N MET A 121 16.79 3.64 12.59
CA MET A 121 15.59 4.49 12.64
C MET A 121 14.57 4.01 13.69
N ALA A 122 14.31 2.72 13.75
CA ALA A 122 13.36 2.14 14.69
C ALA A 122 13.82 2.31 16.16
N ASN A 123 15.12 2.15 16.41
CA ASN A 123 15.72 2.35 17.74
C ASN A 123 15.70 3.83 18.14
N ASP A 124 16.12 4.74 17.26
CA ASP A 124 16.11 6.18 17.49
C ASP A 124 14.69 6.68 17.79
N ARG A 125 13.72 6.29 16.95
CA ARG A 125 12.30 6.61 17.20
C ARG A 125 11.83 6.12 18.58
N SER A 126 12.17 4.89 18.95
CA SER A 126 11.74 4.32 20.22
C SER A 126 12.36 5.07 21.42
N GLN A 127 13.63 5.47 21.33
CA GLN A 127 14.30 6.23 22.36
C GLN A 127 13.70 7.64 22.49
N LYS A 128 13.48 8.34 21.38
CA LYS A 128 12.87 9.67 21.35
C LYS A 128 11.45 9.67 21.89
N LEU A 129 10.61 8.71 21.49
CA LEU A 129 9.25 8.58 22.02
C LEU A 129 9.24 8.33 23.53
N ARG A 130 10.19 7.55 24.03
CA ARG A 130 10.33 7.34 25.47
C ARG A 130 10.73 8.63 26.18
N ALA A 131 11.71 9.37 25.63
CA ALA A 131 12.16 10.64 26.19
C ALA A 131 11.02 11.66 26.23
N ILE A 132 10.25 11.81 25.15
CA ILE A 132 9.07 12.69 25.09
C ILE A 132 8.06 12.30 26.17
N ARG A 133 7.75 11.01 26.33
CA ARG A 133 6.79 10.51 27.33
C ARG A 133 7.23 10.77 28.76
N GLU A 134 8.53 10.75 29.02
CA GLU A 134 9.13 10.88 30.35
C GLU A 134 9.47 12.35 30.72
N ASP A 135 9.41 13.28 29.76
CA ASP A 135 9.67 14.69 29.96
C ASP A 135 8.45 15.40 30.57
N PRO A 136 8.55 15.93 31.81
CA PRO A 136 7.44 16.69 32.44
C PRO A 136 6.99 17.90 31.61
N ASN A 137 7.87 18.51 30.83
CA ASN A 137 7.54 19.68 30.00
C ASN A 137 6.70 19.29 28.76
N ARG A 138 6.65 17.99 28.41
CA ARG A 138 5.91 17.43 27.28
C ARG A 138 4.64 16.67 27.74
N ALA A 139 4.30 16.75 29.03
CA ALA A 139 3.16 16.02 29.61
C ALA A 139 1.82 16.35 28.90
N GLU A 140 1.59 17.63 28.58
CA GLU A 140 0.36 18.05 27.87
C GLU A 140 0.33 17.53 26.42
N ASP A 141 1.46 17.51 25.72
CA ASP A 141 1.55 16.94 24.37
C ASP A 141 1.28 15.44 24.40
N TRP A 142 1.88 14.73 25.36
CA TRP A 142 1.65 13.29 25.52
C TRP A 142 0.20 12.97 25.86
N LYS A 143 -0.44 13.79 26.70
CA LYS A 143 -1.85 13.68 27.05
C LYS A 143 -2.73 13.90 25.81
N ALA A 144 -2.51 14.98 25.04
CA ALA A 144 -3.27 15.27 23.84
C ALA A 144 -3.18 14.13 22.80
N TYR A 145 -1.99 13.57 22.61
CA TYR A 145 -1.78 12.39 21.76
C TYR A 145 -2.55 11.16 22.27
N THR A 146 -2.49 10.90 23.58
CA THR A 146 -3.19 9.75 24.19
C THR A 146 -4.70 9.88 24.06
N GLU A 147 -5.26 11.07 24.31
CA GLU A 147 -6.69 11.36 24.14
C GLU A 147 -7.15 11.21 22.68
N ALA A 148 -6.33 11.65 21.72
CA ALA A 148 -6.63 11.48 20.30
C ALA A 148 -6.65 9.99 19.88
N ASN A 149 -5.72 9.18 20.37
CA ASN A 149 -5.73 7.73 20.13
C ASN A 149 -6.94 7.06 20.79
N GLN A 150 -7.26 7.39 22.04
CA GLN A 150 -8.44 6.85 22.71
C GLN A 150 -9.73 7.22 21.99
N LYS A 151 -9.80 8.44 21.43
CA LYS A 151 -10.92 8.87 20.60
C LYS A 151 -11.01 8.04 19.31
N SER A 152 -9.90 7.85 18.60
CA SER A 152 -9.84 7.00 17.41
C SER A 152 -10.32 5.58 17.70
N ASP A 153 -9.78 4.95 18.76
CA ASP A 153 -10.17 3.62 19.21
C ASP A 153 -11.67 3.53 19.57
N SER A 154 -12.18 4.55 20.23
CA SER A 154 -13.59 4.59 20.62
C SER A 154 -14.52 4.72 19.41
N LEU A 155 -14.16 5.57 18.45
CA LEU A 155 -14.88 5.71 17.18
C LEU A 155 -14.85 4.40 16.39
N TYR A 156 -13.69 3.73 16.32
CA TYR A 156 -13.56 2.47 15.62
C TYR A 156 -14.44 1.37 16.27
N LYS A 157 -14.39 1.22 17.57
CA LYS A 157 -15.23 0.28 18.31
C LYS A 157 -16.73 0.57 18.16
N ALA A 158 -17.12 1.85 18.14
CA ALA A 158 -18.51 2.27 17.97
C ALA A 158 -19.10 1.90 16.61
N THR A 159 -18.27 1.61 15.58
CA THR A 159 -18.75 1.13 14.28
C THR A 159 -19.34 -0.27 14.37
N GLY A 160 -18.98 -1.07 15.38
CA GLY A 160 -19.28 -2.51 15.46
C GLY A 160 -18.56 -3.36 14.41
N LYS A 161 -17.60 -2.78 13.66
CA LYS A 161 -16.92 -3.41 12.52
C LYS A 161 -15.40 -3.54 12.77
N VAL A 162 -15.05 -3.86 14.01
CA VAL A 162 -13.64 -4.06 14.36
C VAL A 162 -13.09 -5.26 13.57
N ASN A 163 -11.97 -5.04 12.88
CA ASN A 163 -11.31 -5.99 11.99
C ASN A 163 -12.15 -6.49 10.78
N ASP A 164 -13.28 -5.85 10.50
CA ASP A 164 -14.04 -6.17 9.31
C ASP A 164 -13.24 -5.77 8.07
N PRO A 165 -12.86 -6.72 7.18
CA PRO A 165 -12.04 -6.42 6.00
C PRO A 165 -12.73 -5.42 5.05
N TYR A 166 -14.04 -5.44 4.94
CA TYR A 166 -14.77 -4.45 4.13
C TYR A 166 -14.66 -3.06 4.71
N PHE A 167 -14.82 -2.93 6.03
CA PHE A 167 -14.73 -1.62 6.69
C PHE A 167 -13.31 -1.05 6.67
N ILE A 168 -12.30 -1.89 6.92
CA ILE A 168 -10.87 -1.49 6.84
C ILE A 168 -10.54 -0.87 5.48
N HIS A 169 -11.16 -1.32 4.40
CA HIS A 169 -10.90 -0.80 3.05
C HIS A 169 -11.82 0.36 2.63
N THR A 170 -12.42 1.07 3.61
CA THR A 170 -13.21 2.29 3.35
C THR A 170 -12.47 3.58 3.73
N GLN A 171 -12.89 4.70 3.16
CA GLN A 171 -12.45 6.04 3.58
C GLN A 171 -12.84 6.33 5.05
N ALA A 172 -14.01 5.84 5.50
CA ALA A 172 -14.45 6.03 6.88
C ALA A 172 -13.49 5.42 7.92
N TYR A 173 -12.87 4.28 7.58
CA TYR A 173 -11.81 3.71 8.41
C TYR A 173 -10.59 4.64 8.47
N ASP A 174 -10.14 5.12 7.30
CA ASP A 174 -8.96 6.01 7.22
C ASP A 174 -9.20 7.31 8.00
N ASP A 175 -10.40 7.89 7.89
CA ASP A 175 -10.78 9.11 8.64
C ASP A 175 -10.75 8.89 10.16
N ILE A 176 -11.16 7.71 10.63
CA ILE A 176 -11.08 7.34 12.06
C ILE A 176 -9.63 7.19 12.51
N GLN A 177 -8.78 6.49 11.71
CA GLN A 177 -7.37 6.34 12.03
C GLN A 177 -6.63 7.69 12.05
N ASP A 178 -6.96 8.57 11.14
CA ASP A 178 -6.38 9.91 11.03
C ASP A 178 -6.58 10.75 12.30
N VAL A 179 -7.60 10.51 13.12
CA VAL A 179 -7.81 11.22 14.40
C VAL A 179 -6.58 11.10 15.33
N GLY A 180 -6.06 9.90 15.50
CA GLY A 180 -4.86 9.66 16.31
C GLY A 180 -3.56 10.00 15.56
N LEU A 181 -3.48 9.61 14.30
CA LEU A 181 -2.29 9.76 13.47
C LEU A 181 -1.93 11.21 13.16
N GLN A 182 -2.93 12.08 12.93
CA GLN A 182 -2.69 13.52 12.73
C GLN A 182 -2.16 14.19 13.99
N MET A 183 -2.68 13.82 15.18
CA MET A 183 -2.16 14.36 16.43
C MET A 183 -0.72 13.91 16.69
N TYR A 184 -0.43 12.61 16.45
CA TYR A 184 0.92 12.08 16.53
C TYR A 184 1.88 12.82 15.57
N ASN A 185 1.46 13.00 14.33
CA ASN A 185 2.22 13.69 13.30
C ASN A 185 2.51 15.14 13.70
N LYS A 186 1.48 15.87 14.11
CA LYS A 186 1.58 17.27 14.51
C LYS A 186 2.55 17.49 15.68
N LEU A 187 2.52 16.61 16.68
CA LEU A 187 3.27 16.80 17.93
C LEU A 187 4.69 16.26 17.86
N PHE A 188 4.92 15.19 17.09
CA PHE A 188 6.15 14.39 17.22
C PHE A 188 6.90 14.16 15.92
N ASN A 189 6.30 14.35 14.73
CA ASN A 189 6.92 13.96 13.46
C ASN A 189 8.34 14.51 13.29
N ASP A 190 8.52 15.82 13.51
CA ASP A 190 9.80 16.50 13.26
C ASP A 190 10.85 16.07 14.28
N GLU A 191 10.48 15.93 15.54
CA GLU A 191 11.39 15.48 16.61
C GLU A 191 11.80 14.02 16.43
N LEU A 192 10.91 13.17 15.94
CA LEU A 192 11.20 11.77 15.63
C LEU A 192 12.03 11.62 14.35
N GLY A 193 12.20 12.67 13.56
CA GLY A 193 13.00 12.66 12.34
C GLY A 193 12.53 11.60 11.35
N LEU A 194 13.45 10.82 10.80
CA LEU A 194 13.10 9.78 9.80
C LEU A 194 12.09 8.73 10.30
N GLY A 195 11.95 8.55 11.62
CA GLY A 195 10.97 7.65 12.23
C GLY A 195 9.62 8.29 12.54
N GLY A 196 9.42 9.58 12.22
CA GLY A 196 8.12 10.25 12.33
C GLY A 196 7.09 9.67 11.37
N TRP A 197 5.80 9.86 11.66
CA TRP A 197 4.73 9.23 10.89
C TRP A 197 4.73 9.61 9.41
N GLU A 198 4.78 10.91 9.13
CA GLU A 198 4.84 11.40 7.75
C GLU A 198 6.12 10.93 7.06
N ASN A 199 7.26 11.10 7.74
CA ASN A 199 8.57 10.80 7.20
C ASN A 199 8.75 9.32 6.88
N ILE A 200 8.23 8.42 7.71
CA ILE A 200 8.32 6.98 7.43
C ILE A 200 7.39 6.56 6.30
N ASN A 201 6.20 7.16 6.18
CA ASN A 201 5.32 6.91 5.04
C ASN A 201 5.93 7.39 3.73
N ILE A 202 6.60 8.54 3.72
CA ILE A 202 7.38 9.01 2.57
C ILE A 202 8.47 7.98 2.20
N ALA A 203 9.21 7.46 3.18
CA ALA A 203 10.26 6.47 2.93
C ALA A 203 9.71 5.13 2.40
N HIS A 204 8.56 4.67 2.90
CA HIS A 204 7.84 3.49 2.37
C HIS A 204 7.41 3.74 0.93
N TYR A 205 6.74 4.85 0.70
CA TYR A 205 6.19 5.18 -0.60
C TYR A 205 7.27 5.37 -1.67
N TRP A 206 8.41 5.96 -1.31
CA TRP A 206 9.54 6.07 -2.23
C TRP A 206 10.04 4.71 -2.75
N ASN A 207 10.05 3.67 -1.90
CA ASN A 207 10.39 2.32 -2.33
C ASN A 207 9.26 1.69 -3.17
N ILE A 208 7.99 1.93 -2.82
CA ILE A 208 6.82 1.53 -3.62
C ILE A 208 6.90 2.18 -5.00
N GLU A 209 7.12 3.49 -5.04
CA GLU A 209 7.22 4.24 -6.29
C GLU A 209 8.33 3.73 -7.21
N LYS A 210 9.51 3.43 -6.65
CA LYS A 210 10.61 2.80 -7.42
C LYS A 210 10.21 1.46 -8.03
N ALA A 211 9.46 0.65 -7.30
CA ALA A 211 8.99 -0.63 -7.83
C ALA A 211 7.99 -0.41 -8.99
N LEU A 212 7.05 0.52 -8.84
CA LEU A 212 6.10 0.87 -9.88
C LEU A 212 6.77 1.48 -11.12
N GLU A 213 7.78 2.34 -10.94
CA GLU A 213 8.55 2.94 -12.05
C GLU A 213 9.38 1.88 -12.80
N LYS A 214 10.01 0.95 -12.08
CA LYS A 214 10.80 -0.14 -12.69
C LYS A 214 9.98 -0.96 -13.69
N HIS A 215 8.71 -1.18 -13.38
CA HIS A 215 7.77 -2.02 -14.15
C HIS A 215 6.70 -1.19 -14.88
N ARG A 216 6.99 0.08 -15.15
CA ARG A 216 6.01 1.01 -15.73
C ARG A 216 5.50 0.55 -17.09
N TYR A 217 4.19 0.56 -17.27
CA TYR A 217 3.51 0.21 -18.52
C TYR A 217 3.66 -1.27 -18.95
N GLU A 218 3.82 -2.17 -18.01
CA GLU A 218 3.87 -3.62 -18.29
C GLU A 218 2.49 -4.29 -18.26
N GLY A 219 1.44 -3.58 -17.83
CA GLY A 219 0.08 -4.13 -17.67
C GLY A 219 0.00 -5.17 -16.55
N LYS A 220 0.82 -5.01 -15.52
CA LYS A 220 0.96 -5.91 -14.39
C LYS A 220 0.10 -5.50 -13.21
N ARG A 221 -0.25 -6.48 -12.36
CA ARG A 221 -1.02 -6.25 -11.14
C ARG A 221 -0.13 -6.23 -9.92
N PHE A 222 -0.15 -5.12 -9.19
CA PHE A 222 0.58 -4.88 -7.96
C PHE A 222 -0.35 -4.92 -6.76
N LEU A 223 -0.02 -5.72 -5.76
CA LEU A 223 -0.69 -5.73 -4.47
C LEU A 223 0.26 -5.16 -3.41
N ILE A 224 -0.08 -4.01 -2.85
CA ILE A 224 0.64 -3.38 -1.74
C ILE A 224 0.02 -3.86 -0.43
N ILE A 225 0.77 -4.61 0.40
CA ILE A 225 0.31 -5.11 1.70
C ILE A 225 1.09 -4.41 2.80
N TYR A 226 0.38 -3.63 3.61
CA TYR A 226 0.94 -2.91 4.76
C TYR A 226 -0.05 -2.87 5.91
N GLY A 227 0.43 -2.57 7.12
CA GLY A 227 -0.46 -2.29 8.24
C GLY A 227 -1.54 -1.27 7.86
N ALA A 228 -2.79 -1.55 8.23
CA ALA A 228 -3.97 -0.80 7.78
C ALA A 228 -3.88 0.71 8.03
N GLY A 229 -3.10 1.15 9.03
CA GLY A 229 -2.86 2.56 9.29
C GLY A 229 -2.14 3.31 8.16
N HIS A 230 -1.29 2.61 7.36
CA HIS A 230 -0.56 3.21 6.25
C HIS A 230 -1.41 3.36 4.98
N LYS A 231 -2.49 2.56 4.84
CA LYS A 231 -3.31 2.45 3.63
C LYS A 231 -3.84 3.80 3.14
N GLY A 232 -4.46 4.58 4.03
CA GLY A 232 -5.04 5.88 3.67
C GLY A 232 -4.00 6.85 3.14
N TRP A 233 -2.78 6.84 3.71
CA TRP A 233 -1.67 7.66 3.25
C TRP A 233 -1.22 7.24 1.83
N PHE A 234 -1.03 5.95 1.58
CA PHE A 234 -0.63 5.46 0.24
C PHE A 234 -1.71 5.73 -0.81
N LEU A 235 -2.98 5.54 -0.49
CA LEU A 235 -4.07 5.82 -1.43
C LEU A 235 -4.12 7.30 -1.84
N ARG A 236 -3.79 8.24 -0.94
CA ARG A 236 -3.69 9.66 -1.28
C ARG A 236 -2.58 9.95 -2.30
N GLU A 237 -1.43 9.30 -2.17
CA GLU A 237 -0.31 9.48 -3.10
C GLU A 237 -0.55 8.77 -4.43
N LEU A 238 -1.04 7.52 -4.40
CA LEU A 238 -1.31 6.74 -5.61
C LEU A 238 -2.37 7.39 -6.50
N ARG A 239 -3.37 8.05 -5.92
CA ARG A 239 -4.41 8.80 -6.69
C ARG A 239 -3.86 9.98 -7.49
N LYS A 240 -2.65 10.46 -7.21
CA LYS A 240 -1.99 11.54 -7.98
C LYS A 240 -1.30 11.03 -9.25
N ARG A 241 -1.17 9.71 -9.39
CA ARG A 241 -0.50 9.07 -10.54
C ARG A 241 -1.50 8.84 -11.68
N ASP A 242 -1.05 9.15 -12.89
CA ASP A 242 -1.79 8.95 -14.16
C ASP A 242 -1.28 7.74 -14.96
N ASP A 243 -0.22 7.10 -14.49
CA ASP A 243 0.45 5.96 -15.13
C ASP A 243 0.08 4.60 -14.52
N ILE A 244 -0.89 4.57 -13.61
CA ILE A 244 -1.45 3.37 -13.00
C ILE A 244 -2.98 3.38 -13.05
N GLN A 245 -3.59 2.21 -12.89
CA GLN A 245 -5.01 2.04 -12.61
C GLN A 245 -5.16 1.60 -11.16
N LEU A 246 -5.56 2.51 -10.27
CA LEU A 246 -5.84 2.18 -8.87
C LEU A 246 -7.19 1.47 -8.77
N LEU A 247 -7.19 0.20 -8.32
CA LEU A 247 -8.39 -0.62 -8.22
C LEU A 247 -9.00 -0.57 -6.82
N ASP A 248 -10.33 -0.77 -6.75
CA ASP A 248 -11.06 -0.97 -5.50
C ASP A 248 -10.87 -2.40 -5.00
N MET A 249 -10.67 -2.56 -3.68
CA MET A 249 -10.55 -3.87 -3.04
C MET A 249 -11.87 -4.64 -2.96
N LYS A 250 -13.01 -3.95 -2.97
CA LYS A 250 -14.31 -4.56 -2.71
C LYS A 250 -14.65 -5.77 -3.59
N PRO A 251 -14.45 -5.75 -4.93
CA PRO A 251 -14.74 -6.91 -5.77
C PRO A 251 -13.96 -8.17 -5.38
N PHE A 252 -12.73 -8.00 -4.91
CA PHE A 252 -11.88 -9.11 -4.47
C PHE A 252 -12.24 -9.60 -3.06
N LEU A 253 -12.65 -8.69 -2.18
CA LEU A 253 -13.21 -9.06 -0.87
C LEU A 253 -14.48 -9.90 -1.02
N ASP A 254 -15.36 -9.55 -2.00
CA ASP A 254 -16.58 -10.31 -2.31
C ASP A 254 -16.27 -11.73 -2.82
N GLN A 255 -15.14 -11.94 -3.50
CA GLN A 255 -14.72 -13.26 -3.98
C GLN A 255 -14.05 -14.11 -2.89
N ALA A 256 -13.42 -13.48 -1.91
CA ALA A 256 -12.71 -14.17 -0.82
C ALA A 256 -13.60 -14.57 0.35
N GLY A 257 -14.79 -13.98 0.47
CA GLY A 257 -15.78 -14.11 1.57
C GLY A 257 -16.68 -15.35 1.56
#